data_dc268bc6775be9c0a0f90f160de17bad
#
_entry.id   dc268bc6775be9c0a0f90f160de17bad
#
_cell.length_a   1.000
_cell.length_b   1.000
_cell.length_c   1.000
_cell.angle_alpha   90.00
_cell.angle_beta   90.00
_cell.angle_gamma   90.00
#
_symmetry.space_group_name_H-M   'P 1'
#
loop_
_entity.id
_entity.type
_entity.pdbx_description
1 polymer ?
#
loop_
_entity_poly.entity_id
_entity_poly.type
_entity_poly.pdbx_seq_one_letter_code
_entity_poly.pdbx_strand_id
1 'polypeptide(L)'
;MAQRVQGTEDLYGGYMRAWERMCRTAGELFGSYGFDRIETPAIEQVATFVHGIGESTDVVRKEMFRVFSGALMERLLESGSESGLKAKQRLALRPEGTAGVVRAAVEHNFVPQGASPVKVWYGEAMFRGERPQKGRLRQFHQVGVEWLGAEDPAADAECIIMLMEFYKRMGFDPSTLTLRINSMGDAACRPAYREMVRDFIYAHREEMCEDCLERAEINPLRSFDCKNERCREVMREAPLVTDNLCDDCREHYARVKAYLDEAGVSYVEDPTLVRGLDYYTRTVFEVEVAGSGVGAIGGGGRYDGLMELEGGKPTPGLGFAVGFERMALALEQQGASLEGERPACVYVACTPEERDAVFSATLALRQAGVRTEADYQGRSLKSQF
;
A
#
# COMPACT_ATOMS: atom_id res chain seq x y z
N MET A 1 3.10 -33.79 -4.52
CA MET A 1 3.86 -32.90 -3.62
C MET A 1 2.99 -31.69 -3.33
N ALA A 2 2.96 -31.22 -2.09
CA ALA A 2 2.28 -29.97 -1.76
C ALA A 2 3.02 -28.82 -2.46
N GLN A 3 2.27 -27.91 -3.05
CA GLN A 3 2.80 -26.72 -3.70
C GLN A 3 2.15 -25.47 -3.08
N ARG A 4 2.87 -24.35 -3.08
CA ARG A 4 2.32 -23.06 -2.64
C ARG A 4 1.15 -22.61 -3.53
N VAL A 5 0.29 -21.80 -2.98
CA VAL A 5 -0.81 -21.20 -3.75
C VAL A 5 -0.24 -20.27 -4.83
N GLN A 6 -0.79 -20.35 -6.03
CA GLN A 6 -0.35 -19.49 -7.12
C GLN A 6 -0.56 -18.01 -6.76
N GLY A 7 0.47 -17.19 -6.92
CA GLY A 7 0.46 -15.78 -6.56
C GLY A 7 0.80 -15.50 -5.09
N THR A 8 1.35 -16.51 -4.38
CA THR A 8 1.98 -16.31 -3.07
C THR A 8 3.45 -16.68 -3.15
N GLU A 9 4.28 -16.10 -2.29
CA GLU A 9 5.71 -16.41 -2.22
C GLU A 9 6.17 -16.57 -0.78
N ASP A 10 7.15 -17.47 -0.59
CA ASP A 10 7.85 -17.62 0.68
C ASP A 10 8.95 -16.55 0.75
N LEU A 11 8.91 -15.70 1.77
CA LEU A 11 10.00 -14.76 2.03
C LEU A 11 11.10 -15.48 2.81
N TYR A 12 12.27 -15.66 2.21
CA TYR A 12 13.44 -16.23 2.87
C TYR A 12 14.75 -15.69 2.29
N GLY A 13 15.86 -15.96 2.97
CA GLY A 13 17.19 -15.56 2.50
C GLY A 13 17.32 -14.04 2.27
N GLY A 14 17.81 -13.66 1.10
CA GLY A 14 17.99 -12.27 0.70
C GLY A 14 16.71 -11.47 0.65
N TYR A 15 15.65 -12.09 0.16
CA TYR A 15 14.34 -11.43 0.02
C TYR A 15 13.71 -11.10 1.37
N MET A 16 13.88 -11.99 2.38
CA MET A 16 13.46 -11.68 3.74
C MET A 16 14.29 -10.57 4.36
N ARG A 17 15.62 -10.58 4.16
CA ARG A 17 16.48 -9.46 4.64
C ARG A 17 16.12 -8.12 4.00
N ALA A 18 15.71 -8.13 2.74
CA ALA A 18 15.23 -6.94 2.04
C ALA A 18 13.94 -6.38 2.69
N TRP A 19 13.01 -7.25 3.01
CA TRP A 19 11.79 -6.89 3.74
C TRP A 19 12.09 -6.34 5.13
N GLU A 20 12.95 -7.00 5.89
CA GLU A 20 13.40 -6.53 7.21
C GLU A 20 14.10 -5.17 7.12
N ARG A 21 14.94 -4.96 6.09
CA ARG A 21 15.56 -3.65 5.82
C ARG A 21 14.51 -2.59 5.55
N MET A 22 13.51 -2.89 4.72
CA MET A 22 12.41 -1.97 4.42
C MET A 22 11.66 -1.56 5.68
N CYS A 23 11.26 -2.51 6.52
CA CYS A 23 10.58 -2.24 7.78
C CYS A 23 11.45 -1.45 8.77
N ARG A 24 12.74 -1.75 8.86
CA ARG A 24 13.68 -1.01 9.71
C ARG A 24 13.83 0.44 9.24
N THR A 25 14.08 0.65 7.94
CA THR A 25 14.19 1.99 7.35
C THR A 25 12.90 2.79 7.56
N ALA A 26 11.74 2.15 7.41
CA ALA A 26 10.44 2.76 7.70
C ALA A 26 10.34 3.16 9.19
N GLY A 27 10.65 2.27 10.11
CA GLY A 27 10.59 2.55 11.54
C GLY A 27 11.52 3.69 11.97
N GLU A 28 12.74 3.75 11.42
CA GLU A 28 13.70 4.83 11.70
C GLU A 28 13.24 6.17 11.11
N LEU A 29 12.84 6.18 9.82
CA LEU A 29 12.44 7.41 9.15
C LEU A 29 11.09 7.92 9.68
N PHE A 30 10.06 7.08 9.68
CA PHE A 30 8.71 7.51 10.09
C PHE A 30 8.67 7.84 11.58
N GLY A 31 9.46 7.10 12.41
CA GLY A 31 9.65 7.44 13.81
C GLY A 31 10.24 8.84 14.02
N SER A 32 11.14 9.31 13.14
CA SER A 32 11.67 10.69 13.20
C SER A 32 10.62 11.77 12.87
N TYR A 33 9.52 11.39 12.19
CA TYR A 33 8.36 12.23 11.94
C TYR A 33 7.25 12.06 13.00
N GLY A 34 7.50 11.26 14.04
CA GLY A 34 6.57 11.03 15.15
C GLY A 34 5.50 9.97 14.87
N PHE A 35 5.73 9.06 13.94
CA PHE A 35 4.82 7.93 13.68
C PHE A 35 5.16 6.74 14.57
N ASP A 36 4.17 6.23 15.28
CA ASP A 36 4.25 5.00 16.06
C ASP A 36 3.84 3.78 15.22
N ARG A 37 4.42 2.62 15.52
CA ARG A 37 4.06 1.39 14.81
C ARG A 37 2.71 0.86 15.27
N ILE A 38 1.85 0.51 14.31
CA ILE A 38 0.61 -0.24 14.54
C ILE A 38 0.65 -1.56 13.76
N GLU A 39 -0.07 -2.56 14.25
CA GLU A 39 -0.35 -3.80 13.56
C GLU A 39 -1.84 -4.10 13.67
N THR A 40 -2.51 -4.26 12.53
CA THR A 40 -3.96 -4.54 12.49
C THR A 40 -4.22 -6.02 12.21
N PRO A 41 -5.39 -6.57 12.59
CA PRO A 41 -5.73 -7.94 12.23
C PRO A 41 -5.71 -8.18 10.72
N ALA A 42 -5.22 -9.36 10.31
CA ALA A 42 -5.27 -9.76 8.90
C ALA A 42 -6.69 -10.12 8.44
N ILE A 43 -7.58 -10.46 9.39
CA ILE A 43 -8.98 -10.79 9.16
C ILE A 43 -9.84 -9.68 9.75
N GLU A 44 -10.67 -9.08 8.91
CA GLU A 44 -11.57 -7.98 9.27
C GLU A 44 -13.00 -8.29 8.83
N GLN A 45 -13.96 -7.51 9.30
CA GLN A 45 -15.32 -7.55 8.74
C GLN A 45 -15.30 -6.98 7.31
N VAL A 46 -16.08 -7.59 6.43
CA VAL A 46 -16.22 -7.10 5.06
C VAL A 46 -16.68 -5.64 5.01
N ALA A 47 -17.53 -5.24 5.95
CA ALA A 47 -18.08 -3.88 6.04
C ALA A 47 -16.97 -2.81 6.10
N THR A 48 -15.88 -3.07 6.85
CA THR A 48 -14.71 -2.19 6.94
C THR A 48 -14.14 -1.83 5.57
N PHE A 49 -14.07 -2.80 4.66
CA PHE A 49 -13.53 -2.55 3.32
C PHE A 49 -14.58 -2.03 2.34
N VAL A 50 -15.82 -2.44 2.48
CA VAL A 50 -16.93 -1.97 1.62
C VAL A 50 -17.18 -0.48 1.86
N HIS A 51 -17.26 -0.05 3.13
CA HIS A 51 -17.48 1.35 3.49
C HIS A 51 -16.26 2.20 3.18
N GLY A 52 -15.07 1.71 3.54
CA GLY A 52 -13.82 2.45 3.37
C GLY A 52 -13.39 2.55 1.90
N ILE A 53 -13.23 1.43 1.23
CA ILE A 53 -12.65 1.37 -0.14
C ILE A 53 -13.67 1.78 -1.20
N GLY A 54 -14.96 1.52 -0.98
CA GLY A 54 -16.06 1.76 -1.91
C GLY A 54 -16.49 0.51 -2.68
N GLU A 55 -17.82 0.31 -2.75
CA GLU A 55 -18.46 -0.83 -3.43
C GLU A 55 -18.13 -0.90 -4.94
N SER A 56 -17.77 0.23 -5.55
CA SER A 56 -17.48 0.34 -6.98
C SER A 56 -16.12 -0.23 -7.38
N THR A 57 -15.21 -0.43 -6.43
CA THR A 57 -13.82 -0.79 -6.70
C THR A 57 -13.67 -2.26 -7.06
N ASP A 58 -12.72 -2.56 -7.96
CA ASP A 58 -12.38 -3.95 -8.29
C ASP A 58 -11.90 -4.72 -7.06
N VAL A 59 -11.23 -4.04 -6.13
CA VAL A 59 -10.77 -4.60 -4.86
C VAL A 59 -11.93 -5.20 -4.06
N VAL A 60 -13.04 -4.48 -3.92
CA VAL A 60 -14.22 -4.95 -3.18
C VAL A 60 -15.04 -5.94 -3.99
N ARG A 61 -15.24 -5.68 -5.29
CA ARG A 61 -16.13 -6.47 -6.14
C ARG A 61 -15.55 -7.82 -6.56
N LYS A 62 -14.24 -7.90 -6.82
CA LYS A 62 -13.60 -9.04 -7.51
C LYS A 62 -12.39 -9.61 -6.77
N GLU A 63 -11.65 -8.79 -5.99
CA GLU A 63 -10.31 -9.16 -5.51
C GLU A 63 -10.26 -9.47 -4.01
N MET A 64 -11.30 -9.15 -3.24
CA MET A 64 -11.31 -9.38 -1.80
C MET A 64 -11.51 -10.86 -1.48
N PHE A 65 -10.54 -11.46 -0.76
CA PHE A 65 -10.68 -12.81 -0.23
C PHE A 65 -11.69 -12.86 0.91
N ARG A 66 -12.73 -13.68 0.75
CA ARG A 66 -13.70 -13.98 1.81
C ARG A 66 -13.18 -15.11 2.70
N VAL A 67 -13.41 -14.99 4.01
CA VAL A 67 -12.97 -15.96 5.01
C VAL A 67 -14.18 -16.61 5.68
N PHE A 68 -14.24 -17.94 5.61
CA PHE A 68 -15.28 -18.73 6.24
C PHE A 68 -14.67 -19.82 7.09
N SER A 69 -15.20 -20.08 8.31
CA SER A 69 -14.87 -21.28 9.05
C SER A 69 -15.45 -22.51 8.36
N GLY A 70 -14.87 -23.71 8.60
CA GLY A 70 -15.35 -24.94 7.96
C GLY A 70 -16.85 -25.17 8.16
N ALA A 71 -17.34 -25.02 9.40
CA ALA A 71 -18.76 -25.17 9.73
C ALA A 71 -19.66 -24.13 9.07
N LEU A 72 -19.16 -22.93 8.79
CA LEU A 72 -19.89 -21.90 8.08
C LEU A 72 -19.93 -22.18 6.57
N MET A 73 -18.81 -22.68 6.03
CA MET A 73 -18.72 -23.07 4.62
C MET A 73 -19.70 -24.21 4.28
N GLU A 74 -19.81 -25.23 5.12
CA GLU A 74 -20.76 -26.31 4.94
C GLU A 74 -22.21 -25.78 4.83
N ARG A 75 -22.61 -24.89 5.75
CA ARG A 75 -23.94 -24.26 5.71
C ARG A 75 -24.15 -23.40 4.47
N LEU A 76 -23.12 -22.70 4.00
CA LEU A 76 -23.20 -21.89 2.77
C LEU A 76 -23.38 -22.78 1.53
N LEU A 77 -22.69 -23.91 1.47
CA LEU A 77 -22.84 -24.87 0.38
C LEU A 77 -24.24 -25.49 0.36
N GLU A 78 -24.83 -25.76 1.53
CA GLU A 78 -26.20 -26.26 1.66
C GLU A 78 -27.25 -25.21 1.27
N SER A 79 -27.07 -23.95 1.70
CA SER A 79 -28.03 -22.87 1.45
C SER A 79 -27.90 -22.21 0.07
N GLY A 80 -26.73 -22.31 -0.57
CA GLY A 80 -26.42 -21.65 -1.84
C GLY A 80 -26.37 -20.14 -1.79
N SER A 81 -26.39 -19.51 -0.59
CA SER A 81 -26.49 -18.06 -0.43
C SER A 81 -25.83 -17.52 0.83
N GLU A 82 -25.16 -16.37 0.71
CA GLU A 82 -24.65 -15.58 1.84
C GLU A 82 -25.74 -14.69 2.50
N SER A 83 -26.96 -14.63 1.96
CA SER A 83 -28.00 -13.71 2.43
C SER A 83 -28.40 -13.91 3.89
N GLY A 84 -28.26 -15.13 4.42
CA GLY A 84 -28.52 -15.46 5.83
C GLY A 84 -27.37 -15.17 6.80
N LEU A 85 -26.22 -14.67 6.33
CA LEU A 85 -25.08 -14.39 7.20
C LEU A 85 -25.26 -13.08 7.97
N LYS A 86 -25.00 -13.13 9.27
CA LYS A 86 -24.89 -11.91 10.11
C LYS A 86 -23.61 -11.15 9.71
N ALA A 87 -23.61 -9.81 9.91
CA ALA A 87 -22.46 -8.96 9.61
C ALA A 87 -21.14 -9.52 10.18
N LYS A 88 -21.14 -9.93 11.44
CA LYS A 88 -19.96 -10.54 12.12
C LYS A 88 -19.45 -11.87 11.52
N GLN A 89 -20.20 -12.48 10.63
CA GLN A 89 -19.82 -13.73 9.94
C GLN A 89 -19.27 -13.46 8.53
N ARG A 90 -19.42 -12.24 8.05
CA ARG A 90 -18.90 -11.79 6.76
C ARG A 90 -17.50 -11.24 6.96
N LEU A 91 -16.51 -12.11 6.84
CA LEU A 91 -15.10 -11.80 7.07
C LEU A 91 -14.31 -11.79 5.75
N ALA A 92 -13.26 -11.01 5.73
CA ALA A 92 -12.32 -10.94 4.61
C ALA A 92 -10.87 -10.84 5.11
N LEU A 93 -9.93 -11.24 4.26
CA LEU A 93 -8.53 -10.87 4.44
C LEU A 93 -8.35 -9.43 3.99
N ARG A 94 -7.55 -8.64 4.72
CA ARG A 94 -7.29 -7.23 4.42
C ARG A 94 -6.65 -7.05 3.04
N PRO A 95 -7.26 -6.29 2.12
CA PRO A 95 -6.70 -6.01 0.80
C PRO A 95 -5.77 -4.79 0.79
N GLU A 96 -5.78 -3.99 1.87
CA GLU A 96 -4.97 -2.79 2.10
C GLU A 96 -4.99 -2.44 3.60
N GLY A 97 -4.16 -1.48 4.05
CA GLY A 97 -3.98 -1.18 5.47
C GLY A 97 -4.84 -0.06 6.02
N THR A 98 -5.19 0.95 5.20
CA THR A 98 -5.82 2.21 5.65
C THR A 98 -7.16 1.97 6.35
N ALA A 99 -8.07 1.20 5.75
CA ALA A 99 -9.40 0.94 6.34
C ALA A 99 -9.29 0.23 7.69
N GLY A 100 -8.37 -0.74 7.83
CA GLY A 100 -8.09 -1.42 9.10
C GLY A 100 -7.58 -0.47 10.18
N VAL A 101 -6.68 0.46 9.83
CA VAL A 101 -6.17 1.48 10.77
C VAL A 101 -7.28 2.46 11.16
N VAL A 102 -8.09 2.91 10.21
CA VAL A 102 -9.21 3.84 10.48
C VAL A 102 -10.25 3.16 11.37
N ARG A 103 -10.62 1.90 11.11
CA ARG A 103 -11.51 1.12 12.00
C ARG A 103 -10.91 1.04 13.41
N ALA A 104 -9.60 0.74 13.56
CA ALA A 104 -8.95 0.70 14.87
C ALA A 104 -8.97 2.07 15.57
N ALA A 105 -8.75 3.15 14.81
CA ALA A 105 -8.80 4.51 15.34
C ALA A 105 -10.21 4.89 15.86
N VAL A 106 -11.26 4.44 15.18
CA VAL A 106 -12.65 4.63 15.63
C VAL A 106 -12.92 3.79 16.89
N GLU A 107 -12.61 2.50 16.84
CA GLU A 107 -12.87 1.55 17.94
C GLU A 107 -12.18 1.94 19.24
N HIS A 108 -10.93 2.37 19.15
CA HIS A 108 -10.11 2.76 20.31
C HIS A 108 -10.10 4.26 20.61
N ASN A 109 -10.88 5.06 19.82
CA ASN A 109 -10.94 6.52 19.96
C ASN A 109 -9.54 7.17 19.99
N PHE A 110 -8.73 6.87 18.98
CA PHE A 110 -7.35 7.38 18.89
C PHE A 110 -7.28 8.90 18.81
N VAL A 111 -8.29 9.55 18.17
CA VAL A 111 -8.36 11.00 18.00
C VAL A 111 -9.58 11.54 18.78
N PRO A 112 -9.49 11.64 20.14
CA PRO A 112 -10.54 12.28 20.93
C PRO A 112 -10.61 13.77 20.58
N GLN A 113 -11.78 14.38 20.81
CA GLN A 113 -12.00 15.79 20.49
C GLN A 113 -10.99 16.71 21.21
N GLY A 114 -10.30 17.54 20.45
CA GLY A 114 -9.28 18.45 20.96
C GLY A 114 -7.90 17.80 21.19
N ALA A 115 -7.73 16.54 20.80
CA ALA A 115 -6.42 15.87 20.86
C ALA A 115 -5.52 16.30 19.70
N SER A 116 -4.23 16.07 19.88
CA SER A 116 -3.24 16.16 18.80
C SER A 116 -3.51 15.12 17.73
N PRO A 117 -3.15 15.39 16.45
CA PRO A 117 -3.21 14.38 15.41
C PRO A 117 -2.46 13.11 15.77
N VAL A 118 -2.96 11.96 15.30
CA VAL A 118 -2.35 10.65 15.52
C VAL A 118 -1.62 10.23 14.26
N LYS A 119 -0.38 9.75 14.43
CA LYS A 119 0.50 9.30 13.37
C LYS A 119 0.86 7.84 13.61
N VAL A 120 0.49 6.95 12.70
CA VAL A 120 0.85 5.54 12.79
C VAL A 120 1.43 5.01 11.48
N TRP A 121 2.31 4.02 11.57
CA TRP A 121 2.85 3.30 10.42
C TRP A 121 2.72 1.79 10.61
N TYR A 122 2.59 1.07 9.51
CA TYR A 122 2.51 -0.39 9.49
C TYR A 122 3.46 -1.00 8.46
N GLY A 123 3.84 -2.26 8.69
CA GLY A 123 4.56 -3.10 7.74
C GLY A 123 3.97 -4.49 7.77
N GLU A 124 3.09 -4.83 6.80
CA GLU A 124 2.20 -5.97 6.91
C GLU A 124 1.90 -6.64 5.55
N ALA A 125 1.46 -7.91 5.60
CA ALA A 125 0.96 -8.61 4.43
C ALA A 125 -0.48 -8.18 4.08
N MET A 126 -0.72 -7.99 2.78
CA MET A 126 -2.03 -7.69 2.18
C MET A 126 -2.45 -8.81 1.23
N PHE A 127 -3.76 -8.91 0.93
CA PHE A 127 -4.31 -10.05 0.19
C PHE A 127 -5.30 -9.57 -0.88
N ARG A 128 -5.03 -9.90 -2.16
CA ARG A 128 -5.94 -9.59 -3.27
C ARG A 128 -6.07 -10.78 -4.22
N GLY A 129 -7.29 -11.13 -4.59
CA GLY A 129 -7.61 -12.22 -5.51
C GLY A 129 -7.33 -11.91 -6.98
N GLU A 130 -6.47 -10.96 -7.28
CA GLU A 130 -6.13 -10.57 -8.65
C GLU A 130 -5.36 -11.67 -9.41
N ARG A 131 -5.33 -11.57 -10.75
CA ARG A 131 -4.54 -12.47 -11.58
C ARG A 131 -3.06 -12.22 -11.32
N PRO A 132 -2.30 -13.24 -10.86
CA PRO A 132 -0.89 -13.06 -10.55
C PRO A 132 -0.08 -12.69 -11.79
N GLN A 133 0.81 -11.71 -11.61
CA GLN A 133 1.77 -11.28 -12.63
C GLN A 133 3.01 -10.70 -11.93
N LYS A 134 4.06 -10.40 -12.70
CA LYS A 134 5.29 -9.84 -12.16
C LYS A 134 5.01 -8.55 -11.36
N GLY A 135 5.38 -8.52 -10.08
CA GLY A 135 5.11 -7.41 -9.16
C GLY A 135 3.67 -7.30 -8.66
N ARG A 136 2.77 -8.27 -8.99
CA ARG A 136 1.42 -8.36 -8.46
C ARG A 136 1.15 -9.78 -7.97
N LEU A 137 1.09 -9.92 -6.66
CA LEU A 137 0.85 -11.17 -5.97
C LEU A 137 -0.51 -11.15 -5.29
N ARG A 138 -1.03 -12.34 -4.95
CA ARG A 138 -2.25 -12.51 -4.15
C ARG A 138 -2.02 -12.27 -2.67
N GLN A 139 -0.82 -12.59 -2.19
CA GLN A 139 -0.28 -12.13 -0.91
C GLN A 139 0.94 -11.29 -1.21
N PHE A 140 0.93 -10.05 -0.79
CA PHE A 140 2.00 -9.08 -0.99
C PHE A 140 2.20 -8.25 0.27
N HIS A 141 3.30 -7.52 0.36
CA HIS A 141 3.63 -6.76 1.55
C HIS A 141 3.61 -5.27 1.27
N GLN A 142 3.11 -4.52 2.24
CA GLN A 142 3.12 -3.07 2.20
C GLN A 142 3.72 -2.50 3.47
N VAL A 143 4.46 -1.40 3.31
CA VAL A 143 4.72 -0.43 4.38
C VAL A 143 3.86 0.79 4.09
N GLY A 144 3.17 1.29 5.09
CA GLY A 144 2.33 2.48 4.94
C GLY A 144 2.28 3.33 6.21
N VAL A 145 1.80 4.55 6.06
CA VAL A 145 1.56 5.51 7.14
C VAL A 145 0.15 6.04 7.06
N GLU A 146 -0.44 6.33 8.22
CA GLU A 146 -1.72 7.00 8.34
C GLU A 146 -1.60 8.14 9.37
N TRP A 147 -2.00 9.34 8.95
CA TRP A 147 -1.97 10.55 9.77
C TRP A 147 -3.40 11.08 9.91
N LEU A 148 -3.97 10.93 11.11
CA LEU A 148 -5.35 11.25 11.42
C LEU A 148 -5.45 12.54 12.24
N GLY A 149 -6.30 13.47 11.83
CA GLY A 149 -6.56 14.73 12.51
C GLY A 149 -5.76 15.93 12.00
N ALA A 150 -5.04 15.81 10.89
CA ALA A 150 -4.28 16.91 10.28
C ALA A 150 -5.01 17.50 9.07
N GLU A 151 -5.43 18.77 9.17
CA GLU A 151 -6.14 19.51 8.10
C GLU A 151 -5.20 20.33 7.22
N ASP A 152 -4.09 20.80 7.79
CA ASP A 152 -3.19 21.75 7.10
C ASP A 152 -2.54 21.10 5.87
N PRO A 153 -2.51 21.78 4.71
CA PRO A 153 -1.84 21.28 3.49
C PRO A 153 -0.34 21.03 3.67
N ALA A 154 0.30 21.60 4.70
CA ALA A 154 1.68 21.25 5.04
C ALA A 154 1.84 19.77 5.41
N ALA A 155 0.82 19.15 6.02
CA ALA A 155 0.86 17.73 6.34
C ALA A 155 0.87 16.85 5.07
N ASP A 156 0.14 17.24 4.03
CA ASP A 156 0.16 16.56 2.73
C ASP A 156 1.55 16.62 2.10
N ALA A 157 2.15 17.80 2.09
CA ALA A 157 3.51 17.98 1.56
C ALA A 157 4.55 17.22 2.39
N GLU A 158 4.48 17.28 3.73
CA GLU A 158 5.37 16.53 4.64
C GLU A 158 5.27 15.01 4.41
N CYS A 159 4.05 14.51 4.20
CA CYS A 159 3.80 13.10 3.89
C CYS A 159 4.47 12.69 2.55
N ILE A 160 4.37 13.52 1.52
CA ILE A 160 5.02 13.29 0.22
C ILE A 160 6.56 13.38 0.35
N ILE A 161 7.08 14.38 1.05
CA ILE A 161 8.52 14.55 1.28
C ILE A 161 9.09 13.33 2.00
N MET A 162 8.40 12.85 3.04
CA MET A 162 8.78 11.65 3.79
C MET A 162 8.79 10.39 2.89
N LEU A 163 7.81 10.23 1.98
CA LEU A 163 7.81 9.15 1.01
C LEU A 163 9.00 9.20 0.06
N MET A 164 9.33 10.38 -0.48
CA MET A 164 10.47 10.55 -1.38
C MET A 164 11.80 10.29 -0.67
N GLU A 165 11.95 10.73 0.58
CA GLU A 165 13.12 10.42 1.40
C GLU A 165 13.22 8.91 1.72
N PHE A 166 12.08 8.24 1.93
CA PHE A 166 12.02 6.80 2.12
C PHE A 166 12.60 6.05 0.91
N TYR A 167 12.18 6.39 -0.31
CA TYR A 167 12.74 5.77 -1.51
C TYR A 167 14.25 6.02 -1.66
N LYS A 168 14.72 7.22 -1.37
CA LYS A 168 16.15 7.55 -1.38
C LYS A 168 16.93 6.68 -0.40
N ARG A 169 16.45 6.48 0.84
CA ARG A 169 17.07 5.59 1.84
C ARG A 169 17.01 4.11 1.43
N MET A 170 16.02 3.72 0.67
CA MET A 170 15.95 2.38 0.10
C MET A 170 16.91 2.16 -1.05
N GLY A 171 17.51 3.20 -1.61
CA GLY A 171 18.57 3.13 -2.61
C GLY A 171 18.14 3.54 -4.02
N PHE A 172 16.97 4.16 -4.18
CA PHE A 172 16.60 4.77 -5.45
C PHE A 172 17.39 6.05 -5.71
N ASP A 173 17.81 6.23 -6.95
CA ASP A 173 18.24 7.54 -7.44
C ASP A 173 16.99 8.42 -7.62
N PRO A 174 16.89 9.57 -6.92
CA PRO A 174 15.74 10.47 -7.04
C PRO A 174 15.44 10.89 -8.49
N SER A 175 16.44 10.97 -9.36
CA SER A 175 16.25 11.34 -10.77
C SER A 175 15.50 10.29 -11.59
N THR A 176 15.40 9.06 -11.10
CA THR A 176 14.66 7.97 -11.75
C THR A 176 13.22 7.87 -11.27
N LEU A 177 12.86 8.62 -10.23
CA LEU A 177 11.51 8.63 -9.67
C LEU A 177 10.68 9.73 -10.31
N THR A 178 9.45 9.37 -10.69
CA THR A 178 8.45 10.32 -11.14
C THR A 178 7.33 10.39 -10.09
N LEU A 179 7.29 11.48 -9.35
CA LEU A 179 6.18 11.81 -8.46
C LEU A 179 5.09 12.52 -9.26
N ARG A 180 3.90 11.92 -9.34
CA ARG A 180 2.70 12.54 -9.92
C ARG A 180 1.79 12.99 -8.79
N ILE A 181 1.24 14.19 -8.90
CA ILE A 181 0.29 14.74 -7.93
C ILE A 181 -0.97 15.25 -8.62
N ASN A 182 -2.09 15.21 -7.90
CA ASN A 182 -3.37 15.75 -8.35
C ASN A 182 -4.21 16.16 -7.13
N SER A 183 -5.32 16.86 -7.37
CA SER A 183 -6.39 17.06 -6.39
C SER A 183 -7.68 16.41 -6.88
N MET A 184 -8.29 15.58 -6.04
CA MET A 184 -9.58 14.93 -6.35
C MET A 184 -10.80 15.80 -5.99
N GLY A 185 -10.57 17.00 -5.48
CA GLY A 185 -11.63 17.81 -4.89
C GLY A 185 -12.20 17.19 -3.60
N ASP A 186 -13.21 17.81 -3.05
CA ASP A 186 -13.90 17.39 -1.83
C ASP A 186 -15.42 17.25 -2.04
N ALA A 187 -16.17 17.11 -0.96
CA ALA A 187 -17.63 16.96 -1.00
C ALA A 187 -18.35 18.17 -1.61
N ALA A 188 -17.72 19.36 -1.65
CA ALA A 188 -18.33 20.56 -2.21
C ALA A 188 -18.25 20.61 -3.75
N CYS A 189 -17.11 20.25 -4.33
CA CYS A 189 -16.89 20.37 -5.79
C CYS A 189 -16.97 19.04 -6.54
N ARG A 190 -16.63 17.93 -5.91
CA ARG A 190 -16.54 16.60 -6.56
C ARG A 190 -17.87 16.07 -7.16
N PRO A 191 -19.06 16.27 -6.53
CA PRO A 191 -20.30 15.78 -7.11
C PRO A 191 -20.60 16.38 -8.49
N ALA A 192 -20.48 17.70 -8.63
CA ALA A 192 -20.71 18.39 -9.91
C ALA A 192 -19.68 17.94 -10.97
N TYR A 193 -18.42 17.80 -10.60
CA TYR A 193 -17.38 17.31 -11.50
C TYR A 193 -17.65 15.86 -11.97
N ARG A 194 -18.12 14.99 -11.08
CA ARG A 194 -18.51 13.60 -11.44
C ARG A 194 -19.63 13.58 -12.47
N GLU A 195 -20.62 14.44 -12.33
CA GLU A 195 -21.71 14.57 -13.32
C GLU A 195 -21.18 15.05 -14.67
N MET A 196 -20.29 16.02 -14.71
CA MET A 196 -19.67 16.49 -15.96
C MET A 196 -18.91 15.37 -16.67
N VAL A 197 -18.12 14.58 -15.94
CA VAL A 197 -17.38 13.45 -16.53
C VAL A 197 -18.34 12.35 -16.99
N ARG A 198 -19.40 12.06 -16.21
CA ARG A 198 -20.43 11.11 -16.62
C ARG A 198 -21.09 11.52 -17.93
N ASP A 199 -21.52 12.77 -18.03
CA ASP A 199 -22.18 13.30 -19.22
C ASP A 199 -21.25 13.30 -20.43
N PHE A 200 -19.97 13.58 -20.23
CA PHE A 200 -18.94 13.43 -21.26
C PHE A 200 -18.80 12.00 -21.76
N ILE A 201 -18.75 11.01 -20.84
CA ILE A 201 -18.68 9.58 -21.21
C ILE A 201 -19.92 9.17 -22.04
N TYR A 202 -21.12 9.63 -21.67
CA TYR A 202 -22.32 9.32 -22.43
C TYR A 202 -22.38 10.00 -23.79
N ALA A 203 -21.84 11.21 -23.93
CA ALA A 203 -21.72 11.88 -25.22
C ALA A 203 -20.82 11.08 -26.19
N HIS A 204 -19.84 10.32 -25.66
CA HIS A 204 -18.90 9.52 -26.45
C HIS A 204 -19.16 8.00 -26.30
N ARG A 205 -20.36 7.59 -25.92
CA ARG A 205 -20.72 6.19 -25.60
C ARG A 205 -20.31 5.15 -26.65
N GLU A 206 -20.32 5.51 -27.93
CA GLU A 206 -19.96 4.62 -29.05
C GLU A 206 -18.46 4.33 -29.12
N GLU A 207 -17.65 5.14 -28.41
CA GLU A 207 -16.20 5.04 -28.37
C GLU A 207 -15.69 4.45 -27.05
N MET A 208 -16.57 4.32 -26.06
CA MET A 208 -16.24 3.79 -24.74
C MET A 208 -16.50 2.28 -24.66
N CYS A 209 -15.68 1.57 -23.89
CA CYS A 209 -15.90 0.15 -23.60
C CYS A 209 -17.03 -0.05 -22.57
N GLU A 210 -17.59 -1.26 -22.52
CA GLU A 210 -18.69 -1.62 -21.61
C GLU A 210 -18.32 -1.34 -20.14
N ASP A 211 -17.10 -1.68 -19.69
CA ASP A 211 -16.63 -1.39 -18.32
C ASP A 211 -16.68 0.11 -18.00
N CYS A 212 -16.33 0.98 -18.96
CA CYS A 212 -16.39 2.44 -18.76
C CYS A 212 -17.83 2.95 -18.70
N LEU A 213 -18.74 2.37 -19.47
CA LEU A 213 -20.17 2.71 -19.42
C LEU A 213 -20.79 2.26 -18.08
N GLU A 214 -20.45 1.06 -17.59
CA GLU A 214 -20.87 0.63 -16.25
C GLU A 214 -20.30 1.54 -15.15
N ARG A 215 -19.03 1.92 -15.26
CA ARG A 215 -18.36 2.82 -14.31
C ARG A 215 -18.97 4.21 -14.32
N ALA A 216 -19.47 4.69 -15.47
CA ALA A 216 -20.11 6.00 -15.57
C ALA A 216 -21.32 6.13 -14.64
N GLU A 217 -22.04 5.03 -14.37
CA GLU A 217 -23.18 5.02 -13.43
C GLU A 217 -22.73 5.08 -11.97
N ILE A 218 -21.60 4.44 -11.62
CA ILE A 218 -21.18 4.24 -10.24
C ILE A 218 -20.11 5.24 -9.83
N ASN A 219 -19.02 5.31 -10.61
CA ASN A 219 -17.90 6.24 -10.42
C ASN A 219 -17.22 6.56 -11.76
N PRO A 220 -17.68 7.60 -12.48
CA PRO A 220 -17.17 7.95 -13.81
C PRO A 220 -15.68 8.28 -13.83
N LEU A 221 -15.11 8.76 -12.71
CA LEU A 221 -13.69 9.11 -12.62
C LEU A 221 -12.77 7.90 -12.83
N ARG A 222 -13.26 6.68 -12.62
CA ARG A 222 -12.52 5.45 -12.90
C ARG A 222 -12.24 5.22 -14.38
N SER A 223 -12.90 5.93 -15.26
CA SER A 223 -12.65 5.83 -16.70
C SER A 223 -11.33 6.46 -17.11
N PHE A 224 -10.75 7.35 -16.30
CA PHE A 224 -9.39 7.87 -16.52
C PHE A 224 -8.30 6.77 -16.38
N ASP A 225 -8.55 5.72 -15.59
CA ASP A 225 -7.64 4.57 -15.42
C ASP A 225 -8.02 3.37 -16.33
N CYS A 226 -8.74 3.61 -17.42
CA CYS A 226 -9.11 2.56 -18.36
C CYS A 226 -7.89 2.04 -19.10
N LYS A 227 -7.79 0.70 -19.24
CA LYS A 227 -6.69 0.05 -19.96
C LYS A 227 -6.91 -0.01 -21.48
N ASN A 228 -8.15 0.22 -21.93
CA ASN A 228 -8.50 0.27 -23.33
C ASN A 228 -7.95 1.57 -23.94
N GLU A 229 -7.14 1.46 -24.98
CA GLU A 229 -6.45 2.58 -25.62
C GLU A 229 -7.44 3.61 -26.20
N ARG A 230 -8.50 3.14 -26.86
CA ARG A 230 -9.55 4.01 -27.40
C ARG A 230 -10.24 4.83 -26.29
N CYS A 231 -10.58 4.20 -25.17
CA CYS A 231 -11.14 4.93 -24.03
C CYS A 231 -10.17 5.97 -23.49
N ARG A 232 -8.87 5.65 -23.41
CA ARG A 232 -7.84 6.60 -22.94
C ARG A 232 -7.69 7.80 -23.88
N GLU A 233 -7.80 7.59 -25.18
CA GLU A 233 -7.78 8.67 -26.16
C GLU A 233 -8.97 9.61 -25.98
N VAL A 234 -10.18 9.08 -25.85
CA VAL A 234 -11.38 9.85 -25.57
C VAL A 234 -11.26 10.61 -24.25
N MET A 235 -10.83 9.95 -23.18
CA MET A 235 -10.73 10.55 -21.84
C MET A 235 -9.65 11.64 -21.72
N ARG A 236 -8.76 11.80 -22.70
CA ARG A 236 -7.82 12.96 -22.74
C ARG A 236 -8.53 14.29 -22.97
N GLU A 237 -9.71 14.26 -23.58
CA GLU A 237 -10.52 15.44 -23.87
C GLU A 237 -11.60 15.67 -22.80
N ALA A 238 -11.67 14.78 -21.80
CA ALA A 238 -12.65 14.90 -20.71
C ALA A 238 -12.36 16.13 -19.83
N PRO A 239 -13.38 16.70 -19.18
CA PRO A 239 -13.19 17.76 -18.20
C PRO A 239 -12.18 17.35 -17.12
N LEU A 240 -11.24 18.25 -16.79
CA LEU A 240 -10.21 17.98 -15.78
C LEU A 240 -10.68 18.45 -14.41
N VAL A 241 -10.30 17.71 -13.35
CA VAL A 241 -10.68 18.06 -11.99
C VAL A 241 -10.09 19.39 -11.54
N THR A 242 -8.88 19.70 -11.96
CA THR A 242 -8.16 20.95 -11.61
C THR A 242 -8.88 22.22 -12.06
N ASP A 243 -9.65 22.14 -13.14
CA ASP A 243 -10.43 23.26 -13.67
C ASP A 243 -11.77 23.43 -12.95
N ASN A 244 -12.18 22.44 -12.16
CA ASN A 244 -13.48 22.34 -11.51
C ASN A 244 -13.38 22.30 -9.97
N LEU A 245 -12.24 22.64 -9.39
CA LEU A 245 -12.06 22.72 -7.95
C LEU A 245 -12.78 23.96 -7.37
N CYS A 246 -13.39 23.81 -6.19
CA CYS A 246 -13.80 24.96 -5.38
C CYS A 246 -12.58 25.74 -4.90
N ASP A 247 -12.81 26.96 -4.41
CA ASP A 247 -11.73 27.86 -3.99
C ASP A 247 -10.88 27.24 -2.88
N ASP A 248 -11.50 26.59 -1.89
CA ASP A 248 -10.81 25.91 -0.79
C ASP A 248 -9.88 24.79 -1.28
N CYS A 249 -10.37 23.94 -2.20
CA CYS A 249 -9.56 22.86 -2.76
C CYS A 249 -8.43 23.40 -3.64
N ARG A 250 -8.67 24.49 -4.37
CA ARG A 250 -7.66 25.16 -5.20
C ARG A 250 -6.57 25.76 -4.34
N GLU A 251 -6.93 26.47 -3.26
CA GLU A 251 -5.98 27.06 -2.32
C GLU A 251 -5.17 25.98 -1.61
N HIS A 252 -5.83 24.94 -1.08
CA HIS A 252 -5.18 23.80 -0.45
C HIS A 252 -4.12 23.19 -1.38
N TYR A 253 -4.48 22.88 -2.62
CA TYR A 253 -3.59 22.27 -3.60
C TYR A 253 -2.43 23.18 -3.99
N ALA A 254 -2.68 24.49 -4.12
CA ALA A 254 -1.64 25.48 -4.38
C ALA A 254 -0.63 25.57 -3.23
N ARG A 255 -1.09 25.48 -1.97
CA ARG A 255 -0.21 25.47 -0.80
C ARG A 255 0.61 24.19 -0.70
N VAL A 256 0.04 23.02 -0.99
CA VAL A 256 0.80 21.76 -1.07
C VAL A 256 1.95 21.89 -2.06
N LYS A 257 1.70 22.40 -3.26
CA LYS A 257 2.74 22.63 -4.28
C LYS A 257 3.82 23.59 -3.79
N ALA A 258 3.43 24.69 -3.18
CA ALA A 258 4.39 25.67 -2.64
C ALA A 258 5.34 25.06 -1.59
N TYR A 259 4.84 24.19 -0.70
CA TYR A 259 5.68 23.48 0.26
C TYR A 259 6.60 22.45 -0.41
N LEU A 260 6.13 21.74 -1.45
CA LEU A 260 6.98 20.81 -2.22
C LEU A 260 8.09 21.57 -2.96
N ASP A 261 7.77 22.71 -3.56
CA ASP A 261 8.73 23.59 -4.25
C ASP A 261 9.80 24.12 -3.27
N GLU A 262 9.38 24.57 -2.08
CA GLU A 262 10.28 25.02 -1.01
C GLU A 262 11.22 23.89 -0.53
N ALA A 263 10.69 22.67 -0.45
CA ALA A 263 11.48 21.47 -0.09
C ALA A 263 12.35 20.94 -1.24
N GLY A 264 12.27 21.51 -2.45
CA GLY A 264 13.01 21.07 -3.62
C GLY A 264 12.59 19.69 -4.15
N VAL A 265 11.34 19.28 -3.89
CA VAL A 265 10.78 18.01 -4.39
C VAL A 265 10.18 18.23 -5.78
N SER A 266 10.77 17.58 -6.77
CA SER A 266 10.25 17.63 -8.15
C SER A 266 9.00 16.75 -8.28
N TYR A 267 7.98 17.26 -8.98
CA TYR A 267 6.73 16.55 -9.24
C TYR A 267 6.18 16.87 -10.63
N VAL A 268 5.23 16.06 -11.07
CA VAL A 268 4.43 16.29 -12.28
C VAL A 268 2.97 16.44 -11.85
N GLU A 269 2.34 17.55 -12.21
CA GLU A 269 0.89 17.69 -12.07
C GLU A 269 0.22 16.81 -13.13
N ASP A 270 -0.57 15.84 -12.68
CA ASP A 270 -1.32 14.94 -13.57
C ASP A 270 -2.81 15.02 -13.25
N PRO A 271 -3.56 15.90 -13.94
CA PRO A 271 -4.98 16.08 -13.67
C PRO A 271 -5.85 14.87 -14.02
N THR A 272 -5.27 13.85 -14.66
CA THR A 272 -5.92 12.57 -14.94
C THR A 272 -5.62 11.50 -13.90
N LEU A 273 -4.70 11.77 -12.96
CA LEU A 273 -4.36 10.83 -11.90
C LEU A 273 -5.59 10.58 -11.01
N VAL A 274 -6.06 9.35 -11.03
CA VAL A 274 -7.07 8.81 -10.11
C VAL A 274 -6.50 7.62 -9.36
N ARG A 275 -6.97 7.37 -8.15
CA ARG A 275 -6.49 6.28 -7.32
C ARG A 275 -7.42 5.08 -7.37
N GLY A 276 -6.89 3.89 -7.12
CA GLY A 276 -7.61 2.62 -7.12
C GLY A 276 -8.68 2.45 -6.03
N LEU A 277 -8.84 3.42 -5.12
CA LEU A 277 -9.73 3.38 -3.97
C LEU A 277 -10.57 4.68 -3.96
N ASP A 278 -11.85 4.59 -3.58
CA ASP A 278 -12.81 5.70 -3.76
C ASP A 278 -12.80 6.71 -2.61
N TYR A 279 -12.14 6.42 -1.51
CA TYR A 279 -12.11 7.27 -0.32
C TYR A 279 -11.28 8.55 -0.48
N TYR A 280 -10.42 8.64 -1.48
CA TYR A 280 -9.53 9.79 -1.61
C TYR A 280 -10.28 11.09 -1.88
N THR A 281 -9.83 12.15 -1.22
CA THR A 281 -10.28 13.54 -1.36
C THR A 281 -9.06 14.44 -1.52
N ARG A 282 -9.23 15.65 -2.08
CA ARG A 282 -8.16 16.66 -2.21
C ARG A 282 -6.86 16.04 -2.77
N THR A 283 -5.74 16.18 -2.07
CA THR A 283 -4.42 15.73 -2.55
C THR A 283 -4.35 14.23 -2.75
N VAL A 284 -3.91 13.80 -3.94
CA VAL A 284 -3.50 12.44 -4.27
C VAL A 284 -2.15 12.45 -4.94
N PHE A 285 -1.38 11.40 -4.74
CA PHE A 285 -0.06 11.25 -5.34
C PHE A 285 0.29 9.80 -5.62
N GLU A 286 1.19 9.62 -6.58
CA GLU A 286 1.70 8.32 -6.99
C GLU A 286 3.16 8.44 -7.42
N VAL A 287 3.97 7.43 -7.09
CA VAL A 287 5.39 7.38 -7.48
C VAL A 287 5.62 6.20 -8.39
N GLU A 288 6.20 6.50 -9.56
CA GLU A 288 6.63 5.52 -10.55
C GLU A 288 8.14 5.58 -10.74
N VAL A 289 8.72 4.49 -11.23
CA VAL A 289 10.12 4.44 -11.64
C VAL A 289 10.21 4.47 -13.16
N ALA A 290 10.91 5.46 -13.69
CA ALA A 290 11.07 5.65 -15.13
C ALA A 290 11.63 4.38 -15.80
N GLY A 291 10.99 3.93 -16.87
CA GLY A 291 11.44 2.79 -17.67
C GLY A 291 11.32 1.41 -17.02
N SER A 292 10.82 1.31 -15.77
CA SER A 292 10.72 0.01 -15.07
C SER A 292 9.58 -0.89 -15.61
N GLY A 293 8.53 -0.33 -16.18
CA GLY A 293 7.34 -1.08 -16.59
C GLY A 293 6.58 -1.76 -15.45
N VAL A 294 6.95 -1.47 -14.19
CA VAL A 294 6.33 -2.06 -12.99
C VAL A 294 5.05 -1.32 -12.61
N GLY A 295 4.87 -0.08 -13.13
CA GLY A 295 3.85 0.87 -12.71
C GLY A 295 4.20 1.49 -11.36
N ALA A 296 3.20 2.04 -10.69
CA ALA A 296 3.40 2.69 -9.40
C ALA A 296 4.00 1.75 -8.36
N ILE A 297 5.05 2.21 -7.69
CA ILE A 297 5.70 1.51 -6.57
C ILE A 297 5.12 1.91 -5.22
N GLY A 298 4.36 3.00 -5.18
CA GLY A 298 3.61 3.47 -4.02
C GLY A 298 2.85 4.73 -4.32
N GLY A 299 2.09 5.18 -3.37
CA GLY A 299 1.30 6.39 -3.46
C GLY A 299 0.27 6.49 -2.37
N GLY A 300 -0.40 7.61 -2.31
CA GLY A 300 -1.32 7.93 -1.24
C GLY A 300 -2.18 9.14 -1.53
N GLY A 301 -2.62 9.78 -0.49
CA GLY A 301 -3.41 10.99 -0.54
C GLY A 301 -4.24 11.20 0.71
N ARG A 302 -5.09 12.21 0.65
CA ARG A 302 -6.03 12.61 1.69
C ARG A 302 -7.36 11.85 1.58
N TYR A 303 -7.98 11.53 2.72
CA TYR A 303 -9.24 10.78 2.81
C TYR A 303 -10.13 11.25 3.97
N ASP A 304 -10.47 12.55 3.96
CA ASP A 304 -11.11 13.25 5.09
C ASP A 304 -12.47 12.67 5.54
N GLY A 305 -13.19 11.96 4.65
CA GLY A 305 -14.49 11.35 4.99
C GLY A 305 -14.43 9.93 5.53
N LEU A 306 -13.26 9.27 5.56
CA LEU A 306 -13.16 7.84 5.83
C LEU A 306 -13.49 7.48 7.28
N MET A 307 -13.06 8.29 8.26
CA MET A 307 -13.39 8.08 9.68
C MET A 307 -14.90 8.09 9.92
N GLU A 308 -15.62 8.99 9.25
CA GLU A 308 -17.08 9.12 9.36
C GLU A 308 -17.81 7.92 8.72
N LEU A 309 -17.32 7.43 7.58
CA LEU A 309 -17.82 6.22 6.94
C LEU A 309 -17.66 4.97 7.82
N GLU A 310 -16.61 4.91 8.64
CA GLU A 310 -16.39 3.85 9.63
C GLU A 310 -17.13 4.09 10.95
N GLY A 311 -18.03 5.08 11.02
CA GLY A 311 -18.86 5.38 12.19
C GLY A 311 -18.18 6.24 13.25
N GLY A 312 -17.02 6.82 12.93
CA GLY A 312 -16.32 7.79 13.79
C GLY A 312 -16.85 9.21 13.63
N LYS A 313 -16.16 10.15 14.26
CA LYS A 313 -16.40 11.60 14.05
C LYS A 313 -15.70 12.05 12.76
N PRO A 314 -16.20 13.10 12.09
CA PRO A 314 -15.48 13.75 11.00
C PRO A 314 -14.05 14.07 11.44
N THR A 315 -13.07 13.45 10.81
CA THR A 315 -11.65 13.58 11.15
C THR A 315 -10.85 13.50 9.87
N PRO A 316 -10.06 14.54 9.55
CA PRO A 316 -9.20 14.50 8.38
C PRO A 316 -8.20 13.34 8.47
N GLY A 317 -7.91 12.75 7.33
CA GLY A 317 -6.94 11.68 7.25
C GLY A 317 -6.11 11.78 5.98
N LEU A 318 -4.84 11.41 6.09
CA LEU A 318 -3.95 11.27 4.94
C LEU A 318 -2.93 10.17 5.20
N GLY A 319 -2.41 9.58 4.12
CA GLY A 319 -1.42 8.53 4.24
C GLY A 319 -0.90 8.07 2.89
N PHE A 320 0.02 7.12 2.94
CA PHE A 320 0.50 6.42 1.75
C PHE A 320 0.83 4.97 2.04
N ALA A 321 0.93 4.18 0.99
CA ALA A 321 1.46 2.83 1.06
C ALA A 321 2.46 2.55 -0.08
N VAL A 322 3.50 1.77 0.24
CA VAL A 322 4.55 1.31 -0.66
C VAL A 322 4.49 -0.20 -0.75
N GLY A 323 4.37 -0.75 -1.96
CA GLY A 323 4.39 -2.19 -2.20
C GLY A 323 5.81 -2.72 -2.27
N PHE A 324 6.17 -3.64 -1.38
CA PHE A 324 7.50 -4.22 -1.28
C PHE A 324 7.93 -4.92 -2.57
N GLU A 325 7.10 -5.79 -3.11
CA GLU A 325 7.44 -6.62 -4.27
C GLU A 325 7.66 -5.78 -5.54
N ARG A 326 6.87 -4.71 -5.71
CA ARG A 326 7.07 -3.79 -6.83
C ARG A 326 8.31 -2.92 -6.66
N MET A 327 8.52 -2.42 -5.45
CA MET A 327 9.72 -1.66 -5.11
C MET A 327 10.98 -2.50 -5.30
N ALA A 328 10.96 -3.76 -4.81
CA ALA A 328 12.04 -4.72 -4.97
C ALA A 328 12.40 -4.93 -6.44
N LEU A 329 11.37 -5.20 -7.24
CA LEU A 329 11.51 -5.42 -8.67
C LEU A 329 12.07 -4.19 -9.40
N ALA A 330 11.62 -3.00 -9.04
CA ALA A 330 12.09 -1.77 -9.66
C ALA A 330 13.58 -1.50 -9.33
N LEU A 331 14.00 -1.77 -8.09
CA LEU A 331 15.42 -1.66 -7.69
C LEU A 331 16.31 -2.69 -8.39
N GLU A 332 15.87 -3.94 -8.50
CA GLU A 332 16.61 -4.97 -9.25
C GLU A 332 16.83 -4.57 -10.72
N GLN A 333 15.84 -3.94 -11.35
CA GLN A 333 15.95 -3.46 -12.73
C GLN A 333 16.95 -2.31 -12.88
N GLN A 334 17.17 -1.54 -11.82
CA GLN A 334 18.22 -0.51 -11.76
C GLN A 334 19.61 -1.08 -11.42
N GLY A 335 19.73 -2.40 -11.28
CA GLY A 335 20.98 -3.07 -10.90
C GLY A 335 21.34 -2.90 -9.42
N ALA A 336 20.41 -2.41 -8.59
CA ALA A 336 20.59 -2.28 -7.16
C ALA A 336 20.18 -3.59 -6.45
N SER A 337 20.98 -4.03 -5.49
CA SER A 337 20.63 -5.17 -4.65
C SER A 337 19.86 -4.70 -3.42
N LEU A 338 18.64 -5.23 -3.24
CA LEU A 338 17.88 -5.05 -1.99
C LEU A 338 18.45 -5.89 -0.84
N GLU A 339 19.18 -6.94 -1.16
CA GLU A 339 19.52 -7.98 -0.18
C GLU A 339 20.39 -7.46 0.99
N GLY A 340 20.98 -6.28 0.90
CA GLY A 340 21.93 -5.82 1.89
C GLY A 340 23.11 -6.80 2.05
N GLU A 341 24.12 -6.41 2.77
CA GLU A 341 25.22 -7.30 3.09
C GLU A 341 24.75 -8.48 3.96
N ARG A 342 25.18 -9.70 3.61
CA ARG A 342 25.02 -10.82 4.51
C ARG A 342 25.78 -10.53 5.81
N PRO A 343 25.17 -10.70 6.98
CA PRO A 343 25.89 -10.59 8.23
C PRO A 343 27.11 -11.53 8.21
N ALA A 344 28.26 -11.02 8.64
CA ALA A 344 29.43 -11.85 8.80
C ALA A 344 29.11 -13.08 9.67
N CYS A 345 29.68 -14.22 9.30
CA CYS A 345 29.46 -15.48 10.00
C CYS A 345 30.80 -16.13 10.29
N VAL A 346 31.02 -16.50 11.53
CA VAL A 346 32.16 -17.34 11.92
C VAL A 346 31.80 -18.79 11.67
N TYR A 347 32.58 -19.48 10.86
CA TYR A 347 32.44 -20.93 10.71
C TYR A 347 33.49 -21.65 11.53
N VAL A 348 33.06 -22.47 12.48
CA VAL A 348 33.94 -23.30 13.33
C VAL A 348 34.11 -24.66 12.68
N ALA A 349 35.24 -24.84 12.01
CA ALA A 349 35.60 -26.12 11.42
C ALA A 349 36.25 -27.02 12.46
N CYS A 350 35.89 -28.29 12.49
CA CYS A 350 36.50 -29.31 13.37
C CYS A 350 36.42 -30.69 12.76
N THR A 351 37.30 -31.57 13.19
CA THR A 351 37.17 -33.03 12.95
C THR A 351 36.05 -33.62 13.84
N PRO A 352 35.51 -34.78 13.53
CA PRO A 352 34.53 -35.44 14.39
C PRO A 352 35.05 -35.68 15.83
N GLU A 353 36.36 -35.94 15.96
CA GLU A 353 37.02 -36.21 17.25
C GLU A 353 37.13 -34.93 18.12
N GLU A 354 37.25 -33.78 17.48
CA GLU A 354 37.35 -32.49 18.18
C GLU A 354 36.03 -31.83 18.51
N ARG A 355 34.93 -32.41 18.05
CA ARG A 355 33.57 -31.82 18.14
C ARG A 355 33.21 -31.39 19.57
N ASP A 356 33.45 -32.25 20.57
CA ASP A 356 33.11 -31.91 21.96
C ASP A 356 33.92 -30.73 22.49
N ALA A 357 35.20 -30.64 22.10
CA ALA A 357 36.08 -29.54 22.51
C ALA A 357 35.63 -28.19 21.89
N VAL A 358 35.21 -28.20 20.62
CA VAL A 358 34.80 -26.94 19.94
C VAL A 358 33.32 -26.58 20.17
N PHE A 359 32.51 -27.50 20.71
CA PHE A 359 31.12 -27.24 21.02
C PHE A 359 30.97 -26.06 22.02
N SER A 360 31.75 -26.08 23.12
CA SER A 360 31.74 -25.01 24.11
C SER A 360 32.18 -23.67 23.54
N ALA A 361 33.20 -23.67 22.67
CA ALA A 361 33.66 -22.44 21.98
C ALA A 361 32.58 -21.91 21.02
N THR A 362 31.96 -22.80 20.26
CA THR A 362 30.83 -22.44 19.35
C THR A 362 29.68 -21.82 20.13
N LEU A 363 29.33 -22.43 21.27
CA LEU A 363 28.26 -21.93 22.15
C LEU A 363 28.61 -20.56 22.75
N ALA A 364 29.86 -20.39 23.21
CA ALA A 364 30.33 -19.10 23.77
C ALA A 364 30.25 -17.97 22.72
N LEU A 365 30.64 -18.22 21.46
CA LEU A 365 30.52 -17.25 20.38
C LEU A 365 29.04 -16.86 20.15
N ARG A 366 28.13 -17.83 20.12
CA ARG A 366 26.71 -17.60 19.97
C ARG A 366 26.11 -16.81 21.14
N GLN A 367 26.51 -17.13 22.38
CA GLN A 367 26.08 -16.39 23.57
C GLN A 367 26.62 -14.94 23.58
N ALA A 368 27.75 -14.71 22.96
CA ALA A 368 28.28 -13.37 22.73
C ALA A 368 27.64 -12.62 21.55
N GLY A 369 26.57 -13.19 20.94
CA GLY A 369 25.86 -12.57 19.81
C GLY A 369 26.58 -12.71 18.45
N VAL A 370 27.67 -13.51 18.39
CA VAL A 370 28.37 -13.75 17.13
C VAL A 370 27.64 -14.80 16.33
N ARG A 371 27.24 -14.47 15.11
CA ARG A 371 26.64 -15.44 14.19
C ARG A 371 27.68 -16.54 13.88
N THR A 372 27.39 -17.76 14.27
CA THR A 372 28.35 -18.86 14.21
C THR A 372 27.70 -20.11 13.62
N GLU A 373 28.37 -20.72 12.67
CA GLU A 373 28.02 -22.00 12.06
C GLU A 373 29.09 -23.03 12.42
N ALA A 374 28.71 -24.31 12.44
CA ALA A 374 29.59 -25.43 12.66
C ALA A 374 29.13 -26.65 11.85
N ASP A 375 30.04 -27.60 11.57
CA ASP A 375 29.65 -28.83 10.91
C ASP A 375 28.92 -29.77 11.88
N TYR A 376 27.73 -30.20 11.53
CA TYR A 376 26.94 -31.22 12.27
C TYR A 376 26.76 -32.52 11.49
N GLN A 377 27.43 -32.66 10.33
CA GLN A 377 27.29 -33.81 9.45
C GLN A 377 28.50 -34.76 9.57
N GLY A 378 29.52 -34.40 10.36
CA GLY A 378 30.74 -35.21 10.52
C GLY A 378 31.62 -35.21 9.27
N ARG A 379 31.58 -34.15 8.47
CA ARG A 379 32.38 -33.99 7.26
C ARG A 379 33.87 -33.83 7.60
N SER A 380 34.73 -34.31 6.69
CA SER A 380 36.18 -34.02 6.81
C SER A 380 36.46 -32.50 6.75
N LEU A 381 37.51 -32.03 7.40
CA LEU A 381 37.94 -30.60 7.35
C LEU A 381 37.98 -30.08 5.90
N LYS A 382 38.54 -30.87 4.96
CA LYS A 382 38.59 -30.48 3.54
C LYS A 382 37.24 -30.27 2.92
N SER A 383 36.17 -30.91 3.41
CA SER A 383 34.80 -30.80 2.91
C SER A 383 34.02 -29.68 3.61
N GLN A 384 34.55 -29.11 4.68
CA GLN A 384 33.95 -28.01 5.41
C GLN A 384 34.36 -26.64 4.83
N PHE A 385 35.46 -26.59 4.09
CA PHE A 385 35.95 -25.46 3.30
C PHE A 385 35.59 -25.64 1.81
#